data_f5201abaf0482e00c8b21a00087e6d91
#
_entry.id   f5201abaf0482e00c8b21a00087e6d91
#
_cell.length_a   1.000
_cell.length_b   1.000
_cell.length_c   1.000
_cell.angle_alpha   90.00
_cell.angle_beta   90.00
_cell.angle_gamma   90.00
#
_symmetry.space_group_name_H-M   'P 1'
#
loop_
_entity.id
_entity.type
_entity.pdbx_description
1 polymer ?
#
loop_
_entity_poly.entity_id
_entity_poly.type
_entity_poly.pdbx_seq_one_letter_code
_entity_poly.pdbx_strand_id
1 'polypeptide(L)'
;MREFMPCDIVWETSFRYALELAKSNHKLVLASFFDAGCNACMKMKKCTLLSDGVQEFITKYFIAVKYESGVDSEQFMRFGVTAKPAMLVFDCEGNEIFRKIGYFEPDLFIEKLGMAKKKAAHRAAKEFRGNPKMSVKAKKGAQS
;
A
#
# COMPACT_ATOMS: atom_id res chain seq x y z
N MET A 1 -15.44 22.79 9.79
CA MET A 1 -15.46 22.13 8.49
C MET A 1 -14.07 21.69 8.10
N ARG A 2 -13.99 20.52 7.56
CA ARG A 2 -12.69 19.96 7.17
C ARG A 2 -12.38 20.34 5.73
N GLU A 3 -11.39 21.17 5.54
CA GLU A 3 -10.95 21.57 4.21
C GLU A 3 -9.77 20.69 3.78
N PHE A 4 -8.78 21.24 3.13
CA PHE A 4 -7.60 20.49 2.76
C PHE A 4 -6.80 20.09 4.00
N MET A 5 -6.51 18.79 4.10
CA MET A 5 -5.68 18.23 5.19
C MET A 5 -4.45 17.61 4.59
N PRO A 6 -3.24 18.00 5.00
CA PRO A 6 -2.02 17.41 4.45
C PRO A 6 -1.92 15.90 4.66
N CYS A 7 -2.62 15.36 5.64
CA CYS A 7 -2.61 13.93 5.94
C CYS A 7 -3.71 13.14 5.23
N ASP A 8 -4.57 13.79 4.46
CA ASP A 8 -5.62 13.10 3.73
C ASP A 8 -5.02 12.17 2.67
N ILE A 9 -5.58 10.96 2.58
CA ILE A 9 -5.10 9.97 1.61
C ILE A 9 -5.47 10.43 0.20
N VAL A 10 -4.48 10.48 -0.67
CA VAL A 10 -4.69 10.71 -2.10
C VAL A 10 -4.73 9.34 -2.77
N TRP A 11 -5.88 8.98 -3.33
CA TRP A 11 -6.06 7.66 -3.95
C TRP A 11 -5.69 7.71 -5.42
N GLU A 12 -4.65 6.95 -5.77
CA GLU A 12 -4.26 6.77 -7.17
C GLU A 12 -5.13 5.70 -7.81
N THR A 13 -5.21 5.71 -9.13
CA THR A 13 -5.97 4.72 -9.89
C THR A 13 -5.06 3.83 -10.72
N SER A 14 -3.82 4.22 -10.92
CA SER A 14 -2.85 3.47 -11.69
C SER A 14 -1.79 2.85 -10.78
N PHE A 15 -1.71 1.53 -10.79
CA PHE A 15 -0.70 0.81 -10.02
C PHE A 15 0.71 1.16 -10.50
N ARG A 16 0.88 1.24 -11.80
CA ARG A 16 2.18 1.57 -12.40
C ARG A 16 2.65 2.95 -11.95
N TYR A 17 1.77 3.92 -11.99
CA TYR A 17 2.10 5.28 -11.56
C TYR A 17 2.39 5.31 -10.06
N ALA A 18 1.63 4.54 -9.28
CA ALA A 18 1.86 4.44 -7.83
C ALA A 18 3.24 3.87 -7.52
N LEU A 19 3.70 2.87 -8.29
CA LEU A 19 5.04 2.33 -8.14
C LEU A 19 6.11 3.38 -8.42
N GLU A 20 5.91 4.17 -9.46
CA GLU A 20 6.84 5.25 -9.79
C GLU A 20 6.92 6.28 -8.68
N LEU A 21 5.77 6.68 -8.13
CA LEU A 21 5.71 7.61 -7.00
C LEU A 21 6.37 7.02 -5.76
N ALA A 22 6.11 5.75 -5.49
CA ALA A 22 6.69 5.07 -4.33
C ALA A 22 8.20 5.02 -4.42
N LYS A 23 8.73 4.74 -5.59
CA LYS A 23 10.16 4.72 -5.83
C LYS A 23 10.80 6.09 -5.62
N SER A 24 10.17 7.13 -6.16
CA SER A 24 10.67 8.51 -6.03
C SER A 24 10.60 9.03 -4.60
N ASN A 25 9.64 8.58 -3.82
CA ASN A 25 9.38 9.08 -2.47
C ASN A 25 9.83 8.12 -1.37
N HIS A 26 10.46 7.01 -1.73
CA HIS A 26 10.92 5.99 -0.79
C HIS A 26 9.77 5.47 0.09
N LYS A 27 8.66 5.13 -0.57
CA LYS A 27 7.45 4.62 0.08
C LYS A 27 7.08 3.24 -0.46
N LEU A 28 6.12 2.61 0.21
CA LEU A 28 5.51 1.37 -0.27
C LEU A 28 4.20 1.72 -0.97
N VAL A 29 3.62 0.74 -1.65
CA VAL A 29 2.30 0.90 -2.29
C VAL A 29 1.27 0.12 -1.49
N LEU A 30 0.16 0.78 -1.15
CA LEU A 30 -0.99 0.15 -0.52
C LEU A 30 -2.11 0.11 -1.56
N ALA A 31 -2.47 -1.09 -2.01
CA ALA A 31 -3.58 -1.27 -2.94
C ALA A 31 -4.79 -1.77 -2.17
N SER A 32 -5.88 -1.03 -2.26
CA SER A 32 -7.13 -1.33 -1.56
C SER A 32 -8.19 -1.74 -2.55
N PHE A 33 -8.90 -2.83 -2.27
CA PHE A 33 -9.90 -3.41 -3.15
C PHE A 33 -11.24 -3.46 -2.44
N PHE A 34 -12.25 -2.83 -3.02
CA PHE A 34 -13.57 -2.68 -2.42
C PHE A 34 -14.69 -3.13 -3.35
N ASP A 35 -15.85 -3.35 -2.75
CA ASP A 35 -17.08 -3.66 -3.47
C ASP A 35 -18.17 -2.76 -2.88
N ALA A 36 -18.93 -2.09 -3.74
CA ALA A 36 -19.98 -1.16 -3.31
C ALA A 36 -21.07 -1.82 -2.46
N GLY A 37 -21.37 -3.09 -2.73
CA GLY A 37 -22.40 -3.82 -1.99
C GLY A 37 -21.91 -4.50 -0.72
N CYS A 38 -20.69 -4.26 -0.32
CA CYS A 38 -20.05 -4.96 0.79
C CYS A 38 -20.10 -4.12 2.07
N ASN A 39 -20.76 -4.64 3.12
CA ASN A 39 -20.86 -3.93 4.40
C ASN A 39 -19.49 -3.73 5.06
N ALA A 40 -18.63 -4.75 5.00
CA ALA A 40 -17.28 -4.66 5.56
C ALA A 40 -16.43 -3.62 4.83
N CYS A 41 -16.61 -3.50 3.51
CA CYS A 41 -15.93 -2.49 2.71
C CYS A 41 -16.36 -1.09 3.13
N MET A 42 -17.66 -0.89 3.30
CA MET A 42 -18.19 0.39 3.73
C MET A 42 -17.68 0.76 5.12
N LYS A 43 -17.67 -0.19 6.03
CA LYS A 43 -17.15 0.01 7.38
C LYS A 43 -15.66 0.35 7.36
N MET A 44 -14.90 -0.33 6.50
CA MET A 44 -13.47 -0.05 6.34
C MET A 44 -13.25 1.39 5.86
N LYS A 45 -14.02 1.82 4.88
CA LYS A 45 -13.93 3.18 4.34
C LYS A 45 -14.30 4.24 5.37
N LYS A 46 -15.40 4.03 6.10
CA LYS A 46 -15.93 5.03 7.04
C LYS A 46 -15.20 5.06 8.37
N CYS A 47 -14.89 3.90 8.93
CA CYS A 47 -14.34 3.82 10.28
C CYS A 47 -12.83 3.82 10.30
N THR A 48 -12.20 3.09 9.40
CA THR A 48 -10.74 2.93 9.43
C THR A 48 -10.03 3.94 8.53
N LEU A 49 -10.42 4.00 7.26
CA LEU A 49 -9.70 4.86 6.31
C LEU A 49 -9.97 6.35 6.51
N LEU A 50 -10.99 6.72 7.27
CA LEU A 50 -11.24 8.12 7.66
C LEU A 50 -10.63 8.48 9.01
N SER A 51 -10.10 7.52 9.74
CA SER A 51 -9.41 7.77 10.99
C SER A 51 -8.17 8.63 10.75
N ASP A 52 -8.00 9.68 11.54
CA ASP A 52 -6.87 10.60 11.38
C ASP A 52 -5.53 9.88 11.49
N GLY A 53 -5.39 8.98 12.46
CA GLY A 53 -4.16 8.21 12.64
C GLY A 53 -3.83 7.32 11.45
N VAL A 54 -4.85 6.69 10.86
CA VAL A 54 -4.67 5.85 9.69
C VAL A 54 -4.28 6.70 8.47
N GLN A 55 -4.97 7.82 8.27
CA GLN A 55 -4.67 8.71 7.15
C GLN A 55 -3.25 9.25 7.23
N GLU A 56 -2.84 9.66 8.41
CA GLU A 56 -1.49 10.16 8.64
C GLU A 56 -0.45 9.08 8.36
N PHE A 57 -0.67 7.87 8.86
CA PHE A 57 0.25 6.76 8.67
C PHE A 57 0.39 6.38 7.20
N ILE A 58 -0.74 6.26 6.50
CA ILE A 58 -0.73 5.90 5.07
C ILE A 58 -0.05 7.01 4.25
N THR A 59 -0.42 8.25 4.49
CA THR A 59 0.16 9.37 3.74
C THR A 59 1.67 9.45 3.92
N LYS A 60 2.15 9.16 5.12
CA LYS A 60 3.57 9.25 5.45
C LYS A 60 4.39 8.14 4.81
N TYR A 61 3.87 6.92 4.76
CA TYR A 61 4.67 5.75 4.40
C TYR A 61 4.25 5.04 3.13
N PHE A 62 3.11 5.37 2.56
CA PHE A 62 2.55 4.64 1.42
C PHE A 62 2.07 5.57 0.32
N ILE A 63 2.05 5.04 -0.90
CA ILE A 63 1.28 5.58 -2.00
C ILE A 63 0.05 4.69 -2.10
N ALA A 64 -1.13 5.27 -2.05
CA ALA A 64 -2.38 4.52 -1.97
C ALA A 64 -3.05 4.40 -3.33
N VAL A 65 -3.48 3.19 -3.68
CA VAL A 65 -4.22 2.89 -4.91
C VAL A 65 -5.55 2.27 -4.49
N LYS A 66 -6.63 2.62 -5.16
CA LYS A 66 -7.96 2.09 -4.85
C LYS A 66 -8.61 1.51 -6.10
N TYR A 67 -9.17 0.32 -5.95
CA TYR A 67 -9.91 -0.37 -7.00
C TYR A 67 -11.29 -0.78 -6.50
N GLU A 68 -12.26 -0.72 -7.40
CA GLU A 68 -13.66 -1.08 -7.09
C GLU A 68 -14.10 -2.25 -7.97
N SER A 69 -14.77 -3.21 -7.36
CA SER A 69 -15.34 -4.35 -8.05
C SER A 69 -16.37 -3.88 -9.10
N GLY A 70 -16.34 -4.52 -10.25
CA GLY A 70 -17.25 -4.15 -11.36
C GLY A 70 -16.71 -3.08 -12.26
N VAL A 71 -15.79 -2.25 -11.77
CA VAL A 71 -15.13 -1.21 -12.56
C VAL A 71 -13.71 -1.64 -12.91
N ASP A 72 -13.02 -2.20 -11.94
CA ASP A 72 -11.60 -2.55 -12.05
C ASP A 72 -11.39 -4.07 -12.06
N SER A 73 -12.24 -4.80 -12.78
CA SER A 73 -12.20 -6.28 -12.84
C SER A 73 -10.83 -6.81 -13.22
N GLU A 74 -10.17 -6.15 -14.14
CA GLU A 74 -8.84 -6.53 -14.62
C GLU A 74 -7.83 -6.56 -13.49
N GLN A 75 -7.85 -5.53 -12.65
CA GLN A 75 -6.94 -5.41 -11.52
C GLN A 75 -7.24 -6.47 -10.45
N PHE A 76 -8.52 -6.75 -10.21
CA PHE A 76 -8.90 -7.81 -9.28
C PHE A 76 -8.33 -9.16 -9.75
N MET A 77 -8.44 -9.45 -11.04
CA MET A 77 -7.91 -10.67 -11.62
C MET A 77 -6.39 -10.70 -11.59
N ARG A 78 -5.78 -9.60 -11.97
CA ARG A 78 -4.32 -9.47 -12.00
C ARG A 78 -3.69 -9.76 -10.64
N PHE A 79 -4.28 -9.25 -9.57
CA PHE A 79 -3.73 -9.43 -8.22
C PHE A 79 -4.35 -10.59 -7.46
N GLY A 80 -5.22 -11.35 -8.11
CA GLY A 80 -5.84 -12.52 -7.50
C GLY A 80 -6.73 -12.18 -6.31
N VAL A 81 -7.47 -11.08 -6.39
CA VAL A 81 -8.35 -10.65 -5.31
C VAL A 81 -9.75 -11.19 -5.55
N THR A 82 -10.21 -12.06 -4.65
CA THR A 82 -11.54 -12.69 -4.75
C THR A 82 -12.47 -12.29 -3.61
N ALA A 83 -11.93 -11.80 -2.51
CA ALA A 83 -12.71 -11.37 -1.35
C ALA A 83 -12.41 -9.90 -1.03
N LYS A 84 -13.38 -9.17 -0.55
CA LYS A 84 -13.30 -7.74 -0.26
C LYS A 84 -13.79 -7.45 1.17
N PRO A 85 -13.27 -6.40 1.82
CA PRO A 85 -12.19 -5.56 1.36
C PRO A 85 -10.85 -6.28 1.42
N ALA A 86 -9.94 -5.96 0.51
CA ALA A 86 -8.61 -6.55 0.51
C ALA A 86 -7.58 -5.42 0.53
N MET A 87 -6.55 -5.60 1.34
CA MET A 87 -5.44 -4.65 1.46
C MET A 87 -4.16 -5.37 1.12
N LEU A 88 -3.52 -4.93 0.04
CA LEU A 88 -2.25 -5.49 -0.42
C LEU A 88 -1.17 -4.45 -0.32
N VAL A 89 -0.01 -4.84 0.18
CA VAL A 89 1.15 -3.94 0.25
C VAL A 89 2.23 -4.47 -0.68
N PHE A 90 2.80 -3.57 -1.47
CA PHE A 90 3.87 -3.88 -2.42
C PHE A 90 5.07 -3.00 -2.14
N ASP A 91 6.26 -3.52 -2.42
CA ASP A 91 7.45 -2.67 -2.43
C ASP A 91 7.47 -1.86 -3.73
N CYS A 92 8.44 -0.96 -3.87
CA CYS A 92 8.49 -0.07 -5.04
C CYS A 92 8.88 -0.80 -6.33
N GLU A 93 9.28 -2.06 -6.23
CA GLU A 93 9.57 -2.90 -7.40
C GLU A 93 8.33 -3.71 -7.82
N GLY A 94 7.23 -3.60 -7.09
CA GLY A 94 5.99 -4.29 -7.42
C GLY A 94 5.87 -5.69 -6.82
N ASN A 95 6.72 -6.03 -5.87
CA ASN A 95 6.63 -7.32 -5.18
C ASN A 95 5.61 -7.24 -4.05
N GLU A 96 4.68 -8.19 -4.01
CA GLU A 96 3.69 -8.24 -2.95
C GLU A 96 4.37 -8.66 -1.64
N ILE A 97 4.23 -7.83 -0.61
CA ILE A 97 4.86 -8.07 0.68
C ILE A 97 3.85 -8.57 1.69
N PHE A 98 2.60 -8.13 1.57
CA PHE A 98 1.61 -8.33 2.61
C PHE A 98 0.22 -8.32 1.99
N ARG A 99 -0.68 -9.17 2.51
CA ARG A 99 -2.06 -9.24 2.05
C ARG A 99 -2.97 -9.56 3.22
N LYS A 100 -4.01 -8.77 3.38
CA LYS A 100 -5.04 -9.02 4.39
C LYS A 100 -6.42 -8.78 3.81
N ILE A 101 -7.33 -9.66 4.18
CA ILE A 101 -8.71 -9.64 3.70
C ILE A 101 -9.62 -9.36 4.89
N GLY A 102 -10.61 -8.50 4.69
CA GLY A 102 -11.60 -8.21 5.70
C GLY A 102 -11.41 -6.85 6.36
N TYR A 103 -12.32 -6.56 7.29
CA TYR A 103 -12.30 -5.31 8.03
C TYR A 103 -11.28 -5.33 9.15
N PHE A 104 -10.60 -4.21 9.32
CA PHE A 104 -9.72 -3.97 10.47
C PHE A 104 -10.07 -2.63 11.10
N GLU A 105 -10.12 -2.58 12.42
CA GLU A 105 -10.28 -1.33 13.12
C GLU A 105 -8.98 -0.49 12.98
N PRO A 106 -9.05 0.83 13.22
CA PRO A 106 -7.91 1.73 12.96
C PRO A 106 -6.59 1.31 13.59
N ASP A 107 -6.59 1.03 14.87
CA ASP A 107 -5.33 0.69 15.58
C ASP A 107 -4.71 -0.60 15.07
N LEU A 108 -5.54 -1.62 14.84
CA LEU A 108 -5.06 -2.89 14.32
C LEU A 108 -4.56 -2.74 12.89
N PHE A 109 -5.21 -1.89 12.09
CA PHE A 109 -4.79 -1.65 10.71
C PHE A 109 -3.41 -0.99 10.67
N ILE A 110 -3.19 0.00 11.53
CA ILE A 110 -1.87 0.66 11.63
C ILE A 110 -0.81 -0.37 12.04
N GLU A 111 -1.13 -1.24 13.00
CA GLU A 111 -0.24 -2.30 13.43
C GLU A 111 0.13 -3.23 12.28
N LYS A 112 -0.87 -3.67 11.51
CA LYS A 112 -0.64 -4.55 10.37
C LYS A 112 0.19 -3.89 9.27
N LEU A 113 -0.08 -2.63 8.98
CA LEU A 113 0.71 -1.87 8.01
C LEU A 113 2.15 -1.68 8.51
N GLY A 114 2.32 -1.48 9.80
CA GLY A 114 3.65 -1.37 10.42
C GLY A 114 4.44 -2.67 10.28
N MET A 115 3.77 -3.80 10.43
CA MET A 115 4.39 -5.12 10.22
C MET A 115 4.82 -5.27 8.75
N ALA A 116 4.00 -4.81 7.81
CA ALA A 116 4.34 -4.87 6.40
C ALA A 116 5.59 -4.03 6.10
N LYS A 117 5.70 -2.86 6.71
CA LYS A 117 6.88 -2.00 6.58
C LYS A 117 8.14 -2.69 7.07
N LYS A 118 8.06 -3.34 8.23
CA LYS A 118 9.20 -4.07 8.79
C LYS A 118 9.61 -5.22 7.88
N LYS A 119 8.63 -5.94 7.36
CA LYS A 119 8.89 -7.06 6.44
C LYS A 119 9.56 -6.56 5.16
N ALA A 120 9.14 -5.44 4.63
CA ALA A 120 9.74 -4.84 3.44
C ALA A 120 11.19 -4.44 3.69
N ALA A 121 11.45 -3.78 4.82
CA ALA A 121 12.80 -3.37 5.20
C ALA A 121 13.72 -4.55 5.41
N HIS A 122 13.23 -5.60 6.07
CA HIS A 122 14.00 -6.81 6.31
C HIS A 122 14.34 -7.52 5.01
N ARG A 123 13.36 -7.62 4.11
CA ARG A 123 13.55 -8.26 2.81
C ARG A 123 14.58 -7.50 1.96
N ALA A 124 14.51 -6.18 1.94
CA ALA A 124 15.45 -5.34 1.21
C ALA A 124 16.87 -5.49 1.75
N ALA A 125 17.01 -5.50 3.08
CA ALA A 125 18.31 -5.68 3.74
C ALA A 125 18.91 -7.05 3.43
N LYS A 126 18.06 -8.09 3.42
CA LYS A 126 18.49 -9.46 3.13
C LYS A 126 18.96 -9.59 1.69
N GLU A 127 18.23 -9.02 0.75
CA GLU A 127 18.61 -9.04 -0.67
C GLU A 127 19.94 -8.31 -0.88
N PHE A 128 20.10 -7.16 -0.24
CA PHE A 128 21.31 -6.36 -0.33
C PHE A 128 22.53 -7.14 0.18
N ARG A 129 22.40 -7.80 1.32
CA ARG A 129 23.50 -8.59 1.91
C ARG A 129 23.83 -9.83 1.10
N GLY A 130 22.82 -10.43 0.50
CA GLY A 130 22.98 -11.68 -0.25
C GLY A 130 23.56 -11.50 -1.65
N ASN A 131 23.74 -10.26 -2.12
CA ASN A 131 24.23 -10.00 -3.48
C ASN A 131 25.22 -8.85 -3.51
N PRO A 132 26.53 -9.16 -3.41
CA PRO A 132 27.57 -8.15 -3.47
C PRO A 132 27.56 -7.28 -4.74
N LYS A 133 27.22 -7.87 -5.87
CA LYS A 133 27.10 -7.13 -7.13
C LYS A 133 25.98 -6.11 -7.07
N MET A 134 24.85 -6.49 -6.50
CA MET A 134 23.73 -5.59 -6.32
C MET A 134 24.10 -4.45 -5.38
N SER A 135 24.85 -4.72 -4.32
CA SER A 135 25.35 -3.72 -3.38
C SER A 135 26.19 -2.67 -4.09
N VAL A 136 27.14 -3.10 -4.90
CA VAL A 136 28.02 -2.20 -5.67
C VAL A 136 27.20 -1.39 -6.66
N LYS A 137 26.29 -2.04 -7.36
CA LYS A 137 25.41 -1.39 -8.33
C LYS A 137 24.54 -0.33 -7.67
N ALA A 138 24.01 -0.64 -6.48
CA ALA A 138 23.19 0.30 -5.74
C ALA A 138 23.97 1.54 -5.35
N LYS A 139 25.24 1.40 -4.95
CA LYS A 139 26.11 2.53 -4.62
C LYS A 139 26.34 3.40 -5.84
N LYS A 140 26.63 2.79 -6.98
CA LYS A 140 26.82 3.53 -8.23
C LYS A 140 25.55 4.27 -8.62
N GLY A 141 24.40 3.63 -8.47
CA GLY A 141 23.12 4.25 -8.76
C GLY A 141 22.86 5.46 -7.86
N ALA A 142 23.24 5.38 -6.61
CA ALA A 142 23.07 6.48 -5.68
C ALA A 142 23.99 7.66 -6.00
N GLN A 143 25.13 7.40 -6.62
CA GLN A 143 26.08 8.43 -6.99
C GLN A 143 25.79 9.09 -8.33
N SER A 144 25.04 8.41 -9.15
CA SER A 144 24.66 8.93 -10.45
C SER A 144 23.28 9.56 -10.43
#